data_ca2c6061316194b1af4042273ae411c2
#
_entry.id   ca2c6061316194b1af4042273ae411c2
#
_cell.length_a   1.000
_cell.length_b   1.000
_cell.length_c   1.000
_cell.angle_alpha   90.00
_cell.angle_beta   90.00
_cell.angle_gamma   90.00
#
_symmetry.space_group_name_H-M   'P 1'
#
loop_
_entity.id
_entity.type
_entity.pdbx_description
1 polymer ?
#
loop_
_entity_poly.entity_id
_entity_poly.type
_entity_poly.pdbx_seq_one_letter_code
_entity_poly.pdbx_strand_id
1 'polypeptide(L)'
;MWSMPAALDCYLCLLRQSLEAARYATSDEKVQRAVLESAVRRVLDAGFDAPPPKIGRAIHRLIKEITGNSDPYLEEKNRFNRTMLDQLPRMQGYVNAAEDPLEMAVKLAIAGNSIDAALGRLNESDVETAFQRALAQPLTGSYPEFRKAIASVKSILLLTDNAGEIVCDRILAEYLTSKLHKQVTAAVRGVPILNDATLDDARFCGLTELIPVISNGNDGLGTFLEECTDEFLEIFQSVDLVIAKGLANYETLVDNRTVWQPKRIAFLFKSKCPFISDYAGTKLGDLVVRLA
;
A
#
# COMPACT_ATOMS: atom_id res chain seq x y z
N MET A 1 -16.78 -8.72 -11.19
CA MET A 1 -17.61 -7.48 -11.13
C MET A 1 -17.30 -6.83 -9.81
N TRP A 2 -16.88 -5.58 -9.82
CA TRP A 2 -16.59 -4.80 -8.61
C TRP A 2 -17.86 -4.71 -7.75
N SER A 3 -17.82 -5.11 -6.49
CA SER A 3 -19.02 -5.17 -5.63
C SER A 3 -19.02 -4.12 -4.51
N MET A 4 -17.88 -3.45 -4.27
CA MET A 4 -17.78 -2.42 -3.24
C MET A 4 -18.24 -1.07 -3.80
N PRO A 5 -19.44 -0.57 -3.46
CA PRO A 5 -19.95 0.72 -3.93
C PRO A 5 -19.14 1.86 -3.31
N ALA A 6 -19.09 3.02 -3.97
CA ALA A 6 -18.50 4.21 -3.38
C ALA A 6 -19.40 4.76 -2.25
N ALA A 7 -18.82 5.03 -1.09
CA ALA A 7 -19.50 5.83 -0.06
C ALA A 7 -19.46 7.32 -0.43
N LEU A 8 -20.39 8.11 0.08
CA LEU A 8 -20.40 9.57 -0.17
C LEU A 8 -19.10 10.24 0.27
N ASP A 9 -18.51 9.77 1.36
CA ASP A 9 -17.23 10.25 1.86
C ASP A 9 -16.05 10.02 0.90
N CYS A 10 -16.15 9.01 0.02
CA CYS A 10 -15.11 8.75 -1.00
C CYS A 10 -14.95 9.94 -1.96
N TYR A 11 -16.03 10.62 -2.32
CA TYR A 11 -15.98 11.76 -3.22
C TYR A 11 -15.26 12.95 -2.58
N LEU A 12 -15.53 13.23 -1.31
CA LEU A 12 -14.82 14.27 -0.54
C LEU A 12 -13.35 13.91 -0.37
N CYS A 13 -13.05 12.64 -0.11
CA CYS A 13 -11.69 12.13 -0.01
C CYS A 13 -10.91 12.33 -1.31
N LEU A 14 -11.49 11.96 -2.46
CA LEU A 14 -10.89 12.11 -3.78
C LEU A 14 -10.62 13.59 -4.13
N LEU A 15 -11.54 14.49 -3.82
CA LEU A 15 -11.34 15.92 -4.06
C LEU A 15 -10.26 16.52 -3.15
N ARG A 16 -10.20 16.12 -1.89
CA ARG A 16 -9.13 16.52 -0.98
C ARG A 16 -7.77 16.04 -1.48
N GLN A 17 -7.69 14.78 -1.86
CA GLN A 17 -6.48 14.16 -2.40
C GLN A 17 -6.03 14.84 -3.71
N SER A 18 -6.97 15.23 -4.58
CA SER A 18 -6.63 15.94 -5.81
C SER A 18 -6.03 17.32 -5.56
N LEU A 19 -6.54 18.07 -4.57
CA LEU A 19 -5.98 19.37 -4.19
C LEU A 19 -4.59 19.22 -3.55
N GLU A 20 -4.39 18.21 -2.73
CA GLU A 20 -3.09 17.88 -2.13
C GLU A 20 -2.06 17.53 -3.20
N ALA A 21 -2.41 16.64 -4.12
CA ALA A 21 -1.56 16.27 -5.24
C ALA A 21 -1.20 17.46 -6.14
N ALA A 22 -2.17 18.37 -6.39
CA ALA A 22 -1.91 19.60 -7.14
C ALA A 22 -0.88 20.50 -6.42
N ARG A 23 -0.95 20.60 -5.10
CA ARG A 23 0.00 21.36 -4.30
C ARG A 23 1.42 20.78 -4.31
N TYR A 24 1.53 19.45 -4.35
CA TYR A 24 2.82 18.78 -4.56
C TYR A 24 3.35 18.98 -6.00
N ALA A 25 2.46 19.01 -6.97
CA ALA A 25 2.86 19.13 -8.38
C ALA A 25 3.32 20.53 -8.77
N THR A 26 2.76 21.60 -8.17
CA THR A 26 3.05 22.99 -8.52
C THR A 26 2.67 23.97 -7.42
N SER A 27 3.38 25.12 -7.38
CA SER A 27 3.04 26.25 -6.53
C SER A 27 2.10 27.27 -7.21
N ASP A 28 1.78 27.12 -8.51
CA ASP A 28 0.89 28.00 -9.25
C ASP A 28 -0.58 27.73 -8.87
N GLU A 29 -1.18 28.66 -8.12
CA GLU A 29 -2.58 28.57 -7.68
C GLU A 29 -3.59 28.47 -8.85
N LYS A 30 -3.28 29.03 -10.02
CA LYS A 30 -4.17 28.92 -11.19
C LYS A 30 -4.19 27.49 -11.71
N VAL A 31 -3.04 26.84 -11.73
CA VAL A 31 -2.92 25.43 -12.13
C VAL A 31 -3.59 24.53 -11.08
N GLN A 32 -3.37 24.79 -9.78
CA GLN A 32 -4.05 24.05 -8.70
C GLN A 32 -5.57 24.17 -8.79
N ARG A 33 -6.10 25.35 -9.10
CA ARG A 33 -7.53 25.56 -9.36
C ARG A 33 -8.02 24.76 -10.55
N ALA A 34 -7.30 24.78 -11.68
CA ALA A 34 -7.67 24.01 -12.87
C ALA A 34 -7.72 22.51 -12.59
N VAL A 35 -6.76 21.98 -11.80
CA VAL A 35 -6.78 20.59 -11.34
C VAL A 35 -8.03 20.31 -10.53
N LEU A 36 -8.36 21.14 -9.53
CA LEU A 36 -9.51 20.91 -8.66
C LEU A 36 -10.83 20.97 -9.44
N GLU A 37 -11.01 21.95 -10.34
CA GLU A 37 -12.20 22.07 -11.20
C GLU A 37 -12.35 20.83 -12.08
N SER A 38 -11.26 20.34 -12.65
CA SER A 38 -11.26 19.14 -13.49
C SER A 38 -11.54 17.86 -12.68
N ALA A 39 -11.02 17.77 -11.46
CA ALA A 39 -11.32 16.66 -10.55
C ALA A 39 -12.81 16.63 -10.16
N VAL A 40 -13.41 17.79 -9.85
CA VAL A 40 -14.85 17.90 -9.58
C VAL A 40 -15.67 17.38 -10.76
N ARG A 41 -15.36 17.81 -11.99
CA ARG A 41 -16.03 17.30 -13.19
C ARG A 41 -15.87 15.80 -13.34
N ARG A 42 -14.66 15.28 -13.16
CA ARG A 42 -14.39 13.84 -13.25
C ARG A 42 -15.19 13.02 -12.23
N VAL A 43 -15.34 13.52 -11.01
CA VAL A 43 -16.16 12.88 -9.97
C VAL A 43 -17.64 12.87 -10.39
N LEU A 44 -18.16 13.98 -10.89
CA LEU A 44 -19.55 14.07 -11.35
C LEU A 44 -19.83 13.17 -12.56
N ASP A 45 -18.91 13.14 -13.54
CA ASP A 45 -19.04 12.33 -14.76
C ASP A 45 -18.98 10.82 -14.45
N ALA A 46 -18.20 10.41 -13.44
CA ALA A 46 -18.08 9.02 -13.04
C ALA A 46 -19.37 8.47 -12.40
N GLY A 47 -20.20 9.35 -11.81
CA GLY A 47 -21.39 8.95 -11.08
C GLY A 47 -21.09 8.22 -9.76
N PHE A 48 -22.15 7.75 -9.10
CA PHE A 48 -22.04 7.13 -7.77
C PHE A 48 -21.76 5.62 -7.80
N ASP A 49 -21.77 4.99 -8.97
CA ASP A 49 -21.56 3.54 -9.12
C ASP A 49 -20.10 3.18 -9.47
N ALA A 50 -19.28 4.19 -9.78
CA ALA A 50 -17.89 3.96 -10.16
C ALA A 50 -17.01 3.67 -8.93
N PRO A 51 -16.11 2.67 -9.02
CA PRO A 51 -15.19 2.34 -7.93
C PRO A 51 -14.25 3.50 -7.60
N PRO A 52 -14.10 3.88 -6.31
CA PRO A 52 -13.23 5.00 -5.91
C PRO A 52 -11.78 4.91 -6.44
N PRO A 53 -11.11 3.75 -6.46
CA PRO A 53 -9.77 3.64 -7.01
C PRO A 53 -9.69 3.95 -8.51
N LYS A 54 -10.73 3.65 -9.30
CA LYS A 54 -10.78 4.01 -10.73
C LYS A 54 -10.96 5.51 -10.95
N ILE A 55 -11.79 6.16 -10.13
CA ILE A 55 -11.96 7.62 -10.15
C ILE A 55 -10.65 8.30 -9.75
N GLY A 56 -10.03 7.85 -8.65
CA GLY A 56 -8.77 8.36 -8.15
C GLY A 56 -7.66 8.27 -9.20
N ARG A 57 -7.51 7.13 -9.87
CA ARG A 57 -6.55 6.97 -10.97
C ARG A 57 -6.79 7.97 -12.10
N ALA A 58 -8.04 8.13 -12.54
CA ALA A 58 -8.37 9.08 -13.60
C ALA A 58 -8.03 10.52 -13.21
N ILE A 59 -8.25 10.89 -11.93
CA ILE A 59 -7.87 12.20 -11.39
C ILE A 59 -6.33 12.36 -11.39
N HIS A 60 -5.57 11.36 -10.96
CA HIS A 60 -4.11 11.45 -10.93
C HIS A 60 -3.47 11.52 -12.32
N ARG A 61 -4.03 10.82 -13.33
CA ARG A 61 -3.64 11.01 -14.74
C ARG A 61 -3.84 12.45 -15.17
N LEU A 62 -5.02 13.02 -14.88
CA LEU A 62 -5.36 14.39 -15.18
C LEU A 62 -4.41 15.40 -14.50
N ILE A 63 -4.04 15.17 -13.24
CA ILE A 63 -3.08 16.02 -12.52
C ILE A 63 -1.74 16.07 -13.26
N LYS A 64 -1.22 14.92 -13.67
CA LYS A 64 0.04 14.84 -14.43
C LYS A 64 -0.06 15.56 -15.78
N GLU A 65 -1.18 15.40 -16.47
CA GLU A 65 -1.43 16.10 -17.74
C GLU A 65 -1.48 17.63 -17.58
N ILE A 66 -2.22 18.13 -16.60
CA ILE A 66 -2.38 19.58 -16.38
C ILE A 66 -1.09 20.22 -15.86
N THR A 67 -0.37 19.53 -14.98
CA THR A 67 0.81 20.11 -14.32
C THR A 67 2.11 19.85 -15.08
N GLY A 68 2.13 18.88 -15.99
CA GLY A 68 3.36 18.39 -16.65
C GLY A 68 4.31 17.63 -15.70
N ASN A 69 3.90 17.36 -14.46
CA ASN A 69 4.71 16.67 -13.47
C ASN A 69 4.32 15.17 -13.44
N SER A 70 5.24 14.30 -13.84
CA SER A 70 5.01 12.85 -13.93
C SER A 70 4.99 12.15 -12.56
N ASP A 71 5.64 12.72 -11.52
CA ASP A 71 5.62 12.22 -10.14
C ASP A 71 5.53 13.38 -9.14
N PRO A 72 4.32 13.88 -8.85
CA PRO A 72 4.11 14.97 -7.89
C PRO A 72 4.65 14.69 -6.49
N TYR A 73 4.73 13.42 -6.11
CA TYR A 73 5.12 12.99 -4.75
C TYR A 73 6.59 12.58 -4.64
N LEU A 74 7.41 12.75 -5.68
CA LEU A 74 8.79 12.26 -5.71
C LEU A 74 9.63 12.74 -4.52
N GLU A 75 9.58 14.03 -4.20
CA GLU A 75 10.33 14.60 -3.07
C GLU A 75 9.86 14.04 -1.74
N GLU A 76 8.56 13.91 -1.57
CA GLU A 76 7.93 13.36 -0.37
C GLU A 76 8.27 11.89 -0.18
N LYS A 77 8.18 11.09 -1.24
CA LYS A 77 8.59 9.67 -1.24
C LYS A 77 10.06 9.52 -0.85
N ASN A 78 10.94 10.30 -1.46
CA ASN A 78 12.37 10.28 -1.15
C ASN A 78 12.66 10.66 0.31
N ARG A 79 11.98 11.67 0.83
CA ARG A 79 12.10 12.07 2.22
C ARG A 79 11.65 10.94 3.14
N PHE A 80 10.50 10.34 2.85
CA PHE A 80 9.94 9.28 3.65
C PHE A 80 10.79 8.00 3.62
N ASN A 81 11.26 7.60 2.45
CA ASN A 81 12.19 6.48 2.30
C ASN A 81 13.43 6.65 3.19
N ARG A 82 14.06 7.84 3.20
CA ARG A 82 15.22 8.14 4.05
C ARG A 82 14.89 8.03 5.53
N THR A 83 13.82 8.71 5.95
CA THR A 83 13.39 8.68 7.36
C THR A 83 13.16 7.26 7.85
N MET A 84 12.54 6.42 7.03
CA MET A 84 12.28 5.03 7.40
C MET A 84 13.55 4.16 7.37
N LEU A 85 14.48 4.41 6.44
CA LEU A 85 15.78 3.74 6.43
C LEU A 85 16.61 4.06 7.68
N ASP A 86 16.56 5.28 8.18
CA ASP A 86 17.24 5.66 9.44
C ASP A 86 16.71 4.86 10.64
N GLN A 87 15.45 4.42 10.58
CA GLN A 87 14.84 3.58 11.62
C GLN A 87 15.05 2.06 11.40
N LEU A 88 15.59 1.65 10.27
CA LEU A 88 15.72 0.23 9.90
C LEU A 88 16.43 -0.62 10.97
N PRO A 89 17.62 -0.23 11.52
CA PRO A 89 18.31 -1.04 12.53
C PRO A 89 17.47 -1.24 13.79
N ARG A 90 16.71 -0.22 14.16
CA ARG A 90 15.84 -0.25 15.34
C ARG A 90 14.64 -1.18 15.12
N MET A 91 14.00 -1.10 13.97
CA MET A 91 12.89 -1.98 13.60
C MET A 91 13.32 -3.44 13.54
N GLN A 92 14.51 -3.73 13.01
CA GLN A 92 15.11 -5.07 13.04
C GLN A 92 15.35 -5.53 14.48
N GLY A 93 15.76 -4.61 15.38
CA GLY A 93 15.89 -4.87 16.81
C GLY A 93 14.58 -5.32 17.46
N TYR A 94 13.45 -4.70 17.09
CA TYR A 94 12.13 -5.12 17.60
C TYR A 94 11.77 -6.54 17.16
N VAL A 95 12.00 -6.89 15.89
CA VAL A 95 11.74 -8.24 15.39
C VAL A 95 12.61 -9.28 16.10
N ASN A 96 13.90 -8.99 16.27
CA ASN A 96 14.84 -9.92 16.89
C ASN A 96 14.57 -10.14 18.39
N ALA A 97 14.01 -9.17 19.09
CA ALA A 97 13.69 -9.22 20.51
C ALA A 97 12.28 -9.75 20.81
N ALA A 98 11.43 -9.89 19.80
CA ALA A 98 10.04 -10.28 19.98
C ALA A 98 9.89 -11.77 20.32
N GLU A 99 8.91 -12.11 21.16
CA GLU A 99 8.51 -13.49 21.43
C GLU A 99 7.96 -14.20 20.18
N ASP A 100 7.18 -13.49 19.36
CA ASP A 100 6.77 -13.90 18.02
C ASP A 100 7.35 -12.93 16.98
N PRO A 101 8.54 -13.23 16.41
CA PRO A 101 9.16 -12.33 15.42
C PRO A 101 8.36 -12.16 14.13
N LEU A 102 7.56 -13.17 13.72
CA LEU A 102 6.69 -13.03 12.55
C LEU A 102 5.57 -12.04 12.83
N GLU A 103 4.92 -12.12 14.00
CA GLU A 103 3.90 -11.15 14.40
C GLU A 103 4.45 -9.73 14.41
N MET A 104 5.65 -9.55 14.98
CA MET A 104 6.31 -8.25 15.05
C MET A 104 6.62 -7.71 13.66
N ALA A 105 7.17 -8.53 12.75
CA ALA A 105 7.42 -8.13 11.36
C ALA A 105 6.13 -7.75 10.62
N VAL A 106 5.04 -8.48 10.84
CA VAL A 106 3.70 -8.15 10.29
C VAL A 106 3.17 -6.83 10.86
N LYS A 107 3.29 -6.61 12.17
CA LYS A 107 2.89 -5.34 12.81
C LYS A 107 3.66 -4.16 12.23
N LEU A 108 4.98 -4.28 12.09
CA LEU A 108 5.81 -3.25 11.46
C LEU A 108 5.37 -2.99 10.01
N ALA A 109 5.18 -4.04 9.23
CA ALA A 109 4.75 -3.93 7.85
C ALA A 109 3.39 -3.21 7.71
N ILE A 110 2.45 -3.41 8.64
CA ILE A 110 1.17 -2.69 8.65
C ILE A 110 1.34 -1.26 9.21
N ALA A 111 2.17 -1.09 10.25
CA ALA A 111 2.36 0.18 10.94
C ALA A 111 3.06 1.23 10.06
N GLY A 112 3.98 0.81 9.16
CA GLY A 112 4.65 1.69 8.21
C GLY A 112 3.67 2.59 7.45
N ASN A 113 2.53 2.04 7.05
CA ASN A 113 1.44 2.77 6.41
C ASN A 113 0.75 3.83 7.32
N SER A 114 0.97 3.75 8.64
CA SER A 114 0.37 4.70 9.59
C SER A 114 1.18 5.96 9.75
N ILE A 115 2.47 5.85 9.54
CA ILE A 115 3.45 6.90 9.79
C ILE A 115 3.43 7.89 8.63
N ASP A 116 3.14 7.40 7.43
CA ASP A 116 3.03 8.18 6.21
C ASP A 116 2.08 9.40 6.34
N ALA A 117 0.87 9.18 6.80
CA ALA A 117 -0.13 10.25 6.96
C ALA A 117 0.28 11.34 7.97
N ALA A 118 1.27 11.07 8.81
CA ALA A 118 1.70 11.94 9.88
C ALA A 118 3.03 12.67 9.59
N LEU A 119 3.85 12.15 8.65
CA LEU A 119 5.22 12.64 8.42
C LEU A 119 5.33 14.02 7.78
N GLY A 120 4.30 14.53 7.13
CA GLY A 120 4.30 15.93 6.67
C GLY A 120 4.61 16.96 7.76
N ARG A 121 4.58 16.56 9.05
CA ARG A 121 4.72 17.43 10.23
C ARG A 121 5.49 16.80 11.41
N LEU A 122 5.99 15.55 11.30
CA LEU A 122 6.59 14.84 12.43
C LEU A 122 8.11 14.92 12.44
N ASN A 123 8.68 15.03 13.64
CA ASN A 123 10.10 14.82 13.93
C ASN A 123 10.37 13.32 14.25
N GLU A 124 11.63 12.93 14.41
CA GLU A 124 12.04 11.55 14.70
C GLU A 124 11.35 10.94 15.94
N SER A 125 11.10 11.76 16.98
CA SER A 125 10.45 11.31 18.21
C SER A 125 8.97 10.97 17.98
N ASP A 126 8.34 11.60 17.01
CA ASP A 126 6.95 11.35 16.65
C ASP A 126 6.82 10.03 15.86
N VAL A 127 7.80 9.75 15.00
CA VAL A 127 7.89 8.45 14.28
C VAL A 127 8.01 7.31 15.28
N GLU A 128 8.92 7.44 16.24
CA GLU A 128 9.08 6.44 17.31
C GLU A 128 7.80 6.25 18.12
N THR A 129 7.18 7.32 18.56
CA THR A 129 5.93 7.26 19.32
C THR A 129 4.82 6.57 18.50
N ALA A 130 4.76 6.84 17.21
CA ALA A 130 3.80 6.20 16.30
C ALA A 130 4.05 4.69 16.16
N PHE A 131 5.33 4.27 16.05
CA PHE A 131 5.69 2.86 16.04
C PHE A 131 5.32 2.18 17.36
N GLN A 132 5.74 2.73 18.50
CA GLN A 132 5.44 2.15 19.81
C GLN A 132 3.94 1.96 20.03
N ARG A 133 3.13 2.95 19.64
CA ARG A 133 1.67 2.85 19.71
C ARG A 133 1.12 1.74 18.81
N ALA A 134 1.63 1.64 17.58
CA ALA A 134 1.19 0.62 16.63
C ALA A 134 1.61 -0.79 17.10
N LEU A 135 2.84 -0.95 17.58
CA LEU A 135 3.36 -2.24 18.06
C LEU A 135 2.68 -2.75 19.34
N ALA A 136 2.19 -1.83 20.18
CA ALA A 136 1.40 -2.16 21.36
C ALA A 136 -0.02 -2.67 21.03
N GLN A 137 -0.52 -2.41 19.81
CA GLN A 137 -1.85 -2.87 19.41
C GLN A 137 -1.84 -4.36 19.05
N PRO A 138 -2.89 -5.11 19.37
CA PRO A 138 -3.04 -6.48 18.86
C PRO A 138 -3.33 -6.45 17.36
N LEU A 139 -2.98 -7.54 16.67
CA LEU A 139 -3.47 -7.79 15.32
C LEU A 139 -4.94 -8.20 15.38
N THR A 140 -5.75 -7.62 14.49
CA THR A 140 -7.17 -7.96 14.32
C THR A 140 -7.34 -8.92 13.15
N GLY A 141 -8.15 -9.97 13.32
CA GLY A 141 -8.51 -10.90 12.24
C GLY A 141 -7.77 -12.23 12.29
N SER A 142 -7.24 -12.68 11.15
CA SER A 142 -6.83 -14.07 10.89
C SER A 142 -5.33 -14.32 11.07
N TYR A 143 -4.65 -13.68 12.03
CA TYR A 143 -3.21 -13.89 12.21
C TYR A 143 -2.82 -15.38 12.46
N PRO A 144 -3.52 -16.16 13.30
CA PRO A 144 -3.21 -17.57 13.48
C PRO A 144 -3.31 -18.39 12.18
N GLU A 145 -4.31 -18.13 11.34
CA GLU A 145 -4.49 -18.76 10.04
C GLU A 145 -3.41 -18.32 9.05
N PHE A 146 -3.07 -17.03 9.04
CA PHE A 146 -1.96 -16.48 8.26
C PHE A 146 -0.64 -17.16 8.63
N ARG A 147 -0.32 -17.31 9.92
CA ARG A 147 0.88 -18.00 10.39
C ARG A 147 0.94 -19.45 9.92
N LYS A 148 -0.20 -20.18 9.96
CA LYS A 148 -0.30 -21.54 9.41
C LYS A 148 -0.11 -21.55 7.89
N ALA A 149 -0.70 -20.58 7.18
CA ALA A 149 -0.52 -20.44 5.74
C ALA A 149 0.95 -20.21 5.38
N ILE A 150 1.63 -19.27 6.04
CA ILE A 150 3.07 -19.03 5.86
C ILE A 150 3.88 -20.30 6.09
N ALA A 151 3.57 -21.10 7.11
CA ALA A 151 4.29 -22.35 7.38
C ALA A 151 4.13 -23.36 6.23
N SER A 152 2.96 -23.41 5.59
CA SER A 152 2.60 -24.41 4.57
C SER A 152 3.05 -24.09 3.15
N VAL A 153 3.41 -22.85 2.83
CA VAL A 153 3.75 -22.39 1.46
C VAL A 153 5.27 -22.34 1.25
N LYS A 154 5.70 -22.34 0.00
CA LYS A 154 7.10 -22.17 -0.41
C LYS A 154 7.35 -20.82 -1.07
N SER A 155 6.41 -20.37 -1.89
CA SER A 155 6.54 -19.17 -2.72
C SER A 155 5.51 -18.11 -2.33
N ILE A 156 5.93 -16.86 -2.27
CA ILE A 156 5.13 -15.72 -1.82
C ILE A 156 5.33 -14.54 -2.78
N LEU A 157 4.23 -13.91 -3.20
CA LEU A 157 4.26 -12.61 -3.86
C LEU A 157 3.82 -11.54 -2.86
N LEU A 158 4.68 -10.57 -2.60
CA LEU A 158 4.42 -9.43 -1.72
C LEU A 158 4.02 -8.22 -2.57
N LEU A 159 2.74 -7.86 -2.58
CA LEU A 159 2.25 -6.62 -3.21
C LEU A 159 2.48 -5.48 -2.23
N THR A 160 3.41 -4.59 -2.55
CA THR A 160 3.71 -3.41 -1.72
C THR A 160 2.65 -2.32 -1.84
N ASP A 161 2.70 -1.32 -0.98
CA ASP A 161 1.82 -0.15 -1.01
C ASP A 161 2.66 1.13 -1.15
N ASN A 162 3.03 1.83 -0.07
CA ASN A 162 3.63 3.15 -0.14
C ASN A 162 5.18 3.14 -0.08
N ALA A 163 5.80 4.18 -0.64
CA ALA A 163 7.17 4.58 -0.33
C ALA A 163 7.31 4.77 1.19
N GLY A 164 8.51 4.59 1.73
CA GLY A 164 8.75 4.56 3.17
C GLY A 164 8.22 3.31 3.86
N GLU A 165 6.96 2.96 3.69
CA GLU A 165 6.39 1.69 4.17
C GLU A 165 7.16 0.47 3.61
N ILE A 166 7.67 0.56 2.39
CA ILE A 166 8.48 -0.48 1.74
C ILE A 166 9.71 -0.88 2.56
N VAL A 167 10.22 -0.02 3.45
CA VAL A 167 11.31 -0.36 4.39
C VAL A 167 10.82 -1.35 5.46
N CYS A 168 9.57 -1.22 5.90
CA CYS A 168 8.95 -2.20 6.80
C CYS A 168 8.64 -3.50 6.06
N ASP A 169 8.24 -3.42 4.80
CA ASP A 169 8.04 -4.58 3.92
C ASP A 169 9.36 -5.34 3.69
N ARG A 170 10.48 -4.61 3.57
CA ARG A 170 11.83 -5.21 3.52
C ARG A 170 12.11 -6.07 4.76
N ILE A 171 11.74 -5.60 5.96
CA ILE A 171 11.93 -6.38 7.20
C ILE A 171 11.10 -7.66 7.18
N LEU A 172 9.85 -7.58 6.75
CA LEU A 172 9.00 -8.77 6.60
C LEU A 172 9.60 -9.74 5.57
N ALA A 173 10.03 -9.23 4.41
CA ALA A 173 10.66 -10.04 3.36
C ALA A 173 11.96 -10.69 3.85
N GLU A 174 12.81 -9.96 4.59
CA GLU A 174 14.04 -10.49 5.20
C GLU A 174 13.73 -11.64 6.16
N TYR A 175 12.72 -11.48 7.03
CA TYR A 175 12.31 -12.53 7.96
C TYR A 175 11.77 -13.76 7.21
N LEU A 176 10.91 -13.58 6.23
CA LEU A 176 10.34 -14.67 5.43
C LEU A 176 11.43 -15.45 4.67
N THR A 177 12.42 -14.76 4.11
CA THR A 177 13.50 -15.41 3.34
C THR A 177 14.56 -16.02 4.23
N SER A 178 15.13 -15.25 5.16
CA SER A 178 16.31 -15.66 5.93
C SER A 178 15.97 -16.61 7.09
N LYS A 179 14.80 -16.46 7.73
CA LYS A 179 14.40 -17.27 8.88
C LYS A 179 13.44 -18.39 8.52
N LEU A 180 12.51 -18.14 7.59
CA LEU A 180 11.50 -19.12 7.21
C LEU A 180 11.79 -19.80 5.86
N HIS A 181 12.88 -19.41 5.19
CA HIS A 181 13.36 -19.99 3.92
C HIS A 181 12.31 -19.98 2.80
N LYS A 182 11.51 -18.90 2.73
CA LYS A 182 10.51 -18.72 1.68
C LYS A 182 11.13 -18.05 0.45
N GLN A 183 10.62 -18.41 -0.72
CA GLN A 183 10.90 -17.71 -1.97
C GLN A 183 9.94 -16.53 -2.05
N VAL A 184 10.46 -15.32 -1.86
CA VAL A 184 9.65 -14.09 -1.87
C VAL A 184 10.00 -13.27 -3.09
N THR A 185 8.99 -12.86 -3.84
CA THR A 185 9.09 -11.82 -4.87
C THR A 185 8.21 -10.65 -4.45
N ALA A 186 8.69 -9.41 -4.56
CA ALA A 186 7.85 -8.23 -4.33
C ALA A 186 7.36 -7.65 -5.65
N ALA A 187 6.19 -7.03 -5.62
CA ALA A 187 5.66 -6.25 -6.73
C ALA A 187 5.35 -4.83 -6.30
N VAL A 188 5.79 -3.87 -7.11
CA VAL A 188 5.59 -2.42 -6.94
C VAL A 188 4.75 -1.87 -8.08
N ARG A 189 4.32 -0.59 -7.99
CA ARG A 189 3.57 0.06 -9.07
C ARG A 189 4.44 0.27 -10.31
N GLY A 190 3.79 0.17 -11.49
CA GLY A 190 4.46 0.36 -12.78
C GLY A 190 4.77 1.80 -13.08
N VAL A 191 3.92 2.71 -12.62
CA VAL A 191 4.02 4.15 -12.85
C VAL A 191 3.76 4.86 -11.53
N PRO A 192 4.46 5.97 -11.22
CA PRO A 192 4.20 6.75 -10.03
C PRO A 192 2.72 7.12 -9.90
N ILE A 193 2.12 6.85 -8.76
CA ILE A 193 0.76 7.27 -8.41
C ILE A 193 0.71 7.52 -6.91
N LEU A 194 0.22 8.71 -6.50
CA LEU A 194 0.33 9.13 -5.11
C LEU A 194 1.76 8.91 -4.59
N ASN A 195 1.85 8.43 -3.38
CA ASN A 195 3.10 8.02 -2.74
C ASN A 195 3.36 6.51 -2.80
N ASP A 196 2.66 5.77 -3.68
CA ASP A 196 2.88 4.34 -3.87
C ASP A 196 4.32 4.05 -4.31
N ALA A 197 4.87 2.93 -3.84
CA ALA A 197 6.23 2.53 -4.13
C ALA A 197 6.39 2.05 -5.59
N THR A 198 7.49 2.48 -6.21
CA THR A 198 7.93 2.09 -7.55
C THR A 198 9.25 1.29 -7.49
N LEU A 199 9.75 0.84 -8.63
CA LEU A 199 11.05 0.15 -8.70
C LEU A 199 12.20 1.03 -8.18
N ASP A 200 12.13 2.34 -8.36
CA ASP A 200 13.16 3.25 -7.86
C ASP A 200 13.13 3.34 -6.33
N ASP A 201 11.94 3.36 -5.72
CA ASP A 201 11.79 3.29 -4.27
C ASP A 201 12.31 1.94 -3.72
N ALA A 202 12.02 0.83 -4.39
CA ALA A 202 12.52 -0.49 -4.01
C ALA A 202 14.04 -0.59 -4.06
N ARG A 203 14.68 -0.02 -5.09
CA ARG A 203 16.14 0.07 -5.19
C ARG A 203 16.72 0.95 -4.11
N PHE A 204 16.15 2.15 -3.94
CA PHE A 204 16.61 3.11 -2.94
C PHE A 204 16.56 2.52 -1.51
N CYS A 205 15.50 1.76 -1.20
CA CYS A 205 15.32 1.11 0.10
C CYS A 205 16.07 -0.23 0.24
N GLY A 206 16.83 -0.68 -0.78
CA GLY A 206 17.60 -1.91 -0.76
C GLY A 206 16.76 -3.18 -0.73
N LEU A 207 15.49 -3.13 -1.16
CA LEU A 207 14.65 -4.31 -1.26
C LEU A 207 15.10 -5.21 -2.43
N THR A 208 15.56 -4.61 -3.54
CA THR A 208 16.07 -5.32 -4.72
C THR A 208 17.39 -6.07 -4.47
N GLU A 209 18.12 -5.73 -3.42
CA GLU A 209 19.33 -6.44 -2.99
C GLU A 209 18.99 -7.71 -2.20
N LEU A 210 17.78 -7.75 -1.63
CA LEU A 210 17.34 -8.84 -0.77
C LEU A 210 16.51 -9.89 -1.52
N ILE A 211 15.59 -9.45 -2.38
CA ILE A 211 14.64 -10.31 -3.11
C ILE A 211 14.40 -9.78 -4.53
N PRO A 212 13.93 -10.62 -5.47
CA PRO A 212 13.43 -10.15 -6.76
C PRO A 212 12.27 -9.17 -6.56
N VAL A 213 12.32 -8.04 -7.31
CA VAL A 213 11.26 -7.03 -7.32
C VAL A 213 10.83 -6.81 -8.77
N ILE A 214 9.54 -6.92 -9.02
CA ILE A 214 8.92 -6.70 -10.33
C ILE A 214 7.96 -5.51 -10.30
N SER A 215 7.66 -4.99 -11.47
CA SER A 215 6.59 -4.00 -11.66
C SER A 215 5.28 -4.71 -11.96
N ASN A 216 4.15 -4.24 -11.40
CA ASN A 216 2.83 -4.71 -11.83
C ASN A 216 2.38 -4.10 -13.18
N GLY A 217 3.11 -3.09 -13.69
CA GLY A 217 2.90 -2.48 -15.00
C GLY A 217 1.80 -1.43 -15.06
N ASN A 218 0.94 -1.30 -14.05
CA ASN A 218 -0.17 -0.35 -14.09
C ASN A 218 0.08 0.91 -13.24
N ASP A 219 -0.74 1.94 -13.47
CA ASP A 219 -0.77 3.20 -12.75
C ASP A 219 -2.00 3.32 -11.82
N GLY A 220 -2.52 2.18 -11.38
CA GLY A 220 -3.70 2.12 -10.53
C GLY A 220 -3.40 2.30 -9.05
N LEU A 221 -4.35 2.86 -8.31
CA LEU A 221 -4.40 2.77 -6.85
C LEU A 221 -4.80 1.35 -6.49
N GLY A 222 -3.85 0.53 -6.04
CA GLY A 222 -4.03 -0.89 -5.82
C GLY A 222 -3.59 -1.75 -7.01
N THR A 223 -4.08 -2.98 -7.09
CA THR A 223 -3.74 -3.95 -8.13
C THR A 223 -4.97 -4.30 -8.95
N PHE A 224 -5.06 -3.75 -10.16
CA PHE A 224 -6.09 -4.09 -11.15
C PHE A 224 -5.53 -5.21 -12.03
N LEU A 225 -5.88 -6.47 -11.73
CA LEU A 225 -5.31 -7.63 -12.41
C LEU A 225 -5.47 -7.58 -13.93
N GLU A 226 -6.60 -7.05 -14.40
CA GLU A 226 -6.90 -6.90 -15.83
C GLU A 226 -5.99 -5.92 -16.58
N GLU A 227 -5.19 -5.15 -15.86
CA GLU A 227 -4.31 -4.10 -16.40
C GLU A 227 -2.83 -4.34 -16.04
N CYS A 228 -2.53 -5.44 -15.37
CA CYS A 228 -1.16 -5.81 -15.05
C CYS A 228 -0.45 -6.43 -16.26
N THR A 229 0.89 -6.41 -16.24
CA THR A 229 1.70 -7.07 -17.27
C THR A 229 1.56 -8.59 -17.21
N ASP A 230 1.81 -9.26 -18.34
CA ASP A 230 1.80 -10.71 -18.41
C ASP A 230 2.83 -11.33 -17.44
N GLU A 231 4.03 -10.74 -17.33
CA GLU A 231 5.06 -11.16 -16.36
C GLU A 231 4.54 -11.14 -14.91
N PHE A 232 3.85 -10.06 -14.53
CA PHE A 232 3.24 -9.98 -13.20
C PHE A 232 2.16 -11.05 -13.02
N LEU A 233 1.29 -11.24 -14.02
CA LEU A 233 0.19 -12.20 -13.94
C LEU A 233 0.69 -13.64 -13.85
N GLU A 234 1.75 -14.01 -14.60
CA GLU A 234 2.40 -15.33 -14.50
C GLU A 234 2.92 -15.59 -13.09
N ILE A 235 3.63 -14.62 -12.49
CA ILE A 235 4.12 -14.73 -11.12
C ILE A 235 2.97 -14.78 -10.13
N PHE A 236 1.98 -13.88 -10.27
CA PHE A 236 0.79 -13.86 -9.42
C PHE A 236 0.05 -15.20 -9.43
N GLN A 237 -0.04 -15.87 -10.58
CA GLN A 237 -0.68 -17.17 -10.71
C GLN A 237 0.19 -18.32 -10.21
N SER A 238 1.51 -18.25 -10.29
CA SER A 238 2.42 -19.36 -9.95
C SER A 238 2.71 -19.48 -8.45
N VAL A 239 2.67 -18.39 -7.67
CA VAL A 239 3.00 -18.43 -6.24
C VAL A 239 1.93 -19.11 -5.40
N ASP A 240 2.33 -19.68 -4.24
CA ASP A 240 1.41 -20.36 -3.32
C ASP A 240 0.53 -19.38 -2.51
N LEU A 241 1.07 -18.20 -2.18
CA LEU A 241 0.40 -17.18 -1.36
C LEU A 241 0.72 -15.79 -1.88
N VAL A 242 -0.29 -14.92 -1.91
CA VAL A 242 -0.10 -13.48 -2.11
C VAL A 242 -0.27 -12.76 -0.77
N ILE A 243 0.67 -11.88 -0.42
CA ILE A 243 0.53 -10.94 0.69
C ILE A 243 0.27 -9.57 0.07
N ALA A 244 -0.90 -9.00 0.28
CA ALA A 244 -1.32 -7.73 -0.28
C ALA A 244 -1.32 -6.63 0.80
N LYS A 245 -0.46 -5.62 0.64
CA LYS A 245 -0.29 -4.51 1.58
C LYS A 245 -1.22 -3.36 1.25
N GLY A 246 -1.73 -2.73 2.30
CA GLY A 246 -2.49 -1.49 2.22
C GLY A 246 -3.94 -1.63 1.79
N LEU A 247 -4.68 -0.53 1.97
CA LEU A 247 -6.11 -0.48 1.64
C LEU A 247 -6.39 -0.57 0.14
N ALA A 248 -5.57 0.06 -0.69
CA ALA A 248 -5.79 0.09 -2.12
C ALA A 248 -5.72 -1.31 -2.75
N ASN A 249 -4.78 -2.16 -2.31
CA ASN A 249 -4.74 -3.56 -2.73
C ASN A 249 -5.93 -4.37 -2.16
N TYR A 250 -6.37 -4.08 -0.93
CA TYR A 250 -7.57 -4.69 -0.38
C TYR A 250 -8.81 -4.35 -1.22
N GLU A 251 -9.03 -3.07 -1.51
CA GLU A 251 -10.17 -2.59 -2.31
C GLU A 251 -10.22 -3.21 -3.71
N THR A 252 -9.07 -3.38 -4.36
CA THR A 252 -9.02 -3.87 -5.74
C THR A 252 -9.10 -5.40 -5.86
N LEU A 253 -8.74 -6.14 -4.80
CA LEU A 253 -8.65 -7.60 -4.87
C LEU A 253 -9.71 -8.35 -4.07
N VAL A 254 -10.25 -7.79 -2.98
CA VAL A 254 -11.10 -8.53 -2.02
C VAL A 254 -12.35 -9.14 -2.67
N ASP A 255 -12.98 -8.43 -3.58
CA ASP A 255 -14.21 -8.86 -4.26
C ASP A 255 -13.95 -9.57 -5.61
N ASN A 256 -12.72 -9.57 -6.07
CA ASN A 256 -12.36 -10.12 -7.38
C ASN A 256 -11.99 -11.61 -7.30
N ARG A 257 -12.64 -12.34 -6.39
CA ARG A 257 -12.32 -13.74 -6.05
C ARG A 257 -12.35 -14.67 -7.24
N THR A 258 -13.27 -14.46 -8.19
CA THR A 258 -13.39 -15.28 -9.40
C THR A 258 -12.14 -15.24 -10.30
N VAL A 259 -11.34 -14.17 -10.17
CA VAL A 259 -10.12 -13.99 -10.98
C VAL A 259 -8.92 -14.68 -10.35
N TRP A 260 -8.84 -14.76 -9.01
CA TRP A 260 -7.66 -15.26 -8.32
C TRP A 260 -7.86 -16.59 -7.56
N GLN A 261 -9.10 -17.07 -7.37
CA GLN A 261 -9.32 -18.39 -6.76
C GLN A 261 -8.86 -19.53 -7.70
N PRO A 262 -8.32 -20.64 -7.17
CA PRO A 262 -8.32 -21.06 -5.75
C PRO A 262 -7.14 -20.53 -4.92
N LYS A 263 -6.40 -19.54 -5.38
CA LYS A 263 -5.27 -18.94 -4.66
C LYS A 263 -5.71 -18.29 -3.34
N ARG A 264 -4.82 -18.26 -2.36
CA ARG A 264 -5.03 -17.54 -1.10
C ARG A 264 -4.34 -16.18 -1.16
N ILE A 265 -5.05 -15.15 -0.67
CA ILE A 265 -4.51 -13.80 -0.49
C ILE A 265 -4.60 -13.42 0.99
N ALA A 266 -3.49 -12.99 1.57
CA ALA A 266 -3.43 -12.40 2.89
C ALA A 266 -3.36 -10.88 2.75
N PHE A 267 -4.37 -10.17 3.19
CA PHE A 267 -4.40 -8.72 3.24
C PHE A 267 -3.84 -8.22 4.56
N LEU A 268 -2.85 -7.33 4.49
CA LEU A 268 -2.20 -6.69 5.63
C LEU A 268 -2.38 -5.17 5.51
N PHE A 269 -3.25 -4.60 6.32
CA PHE A 269 -3.54 -3.16 6.23
C PHE A 269 -3.92 -2.55 7.57
N LYS A 270 -3.73 -1.24 7.70
CA LYS A 270 -4.35 -0.46 8.76
C LYS A 270 -5.71 0.03 8.31
N SER A 271 -6.72 -0.16 9.13
CA SER A 271 -8.09 0.31 8.88
C SER A 271 -8.15 1.83 9.08
N LYS A 272 -8.00 2.62 7.99
CA LYS A 272 -7.92 4.10 8.03
C LYS A 272 -9.20 4.78 7.54
N CYS A 273 -10.06 4.06 6.83
CA CYS A 273 -11.26 4.58 6.21
C CYS A 273 -12.49 3.99 6.91
N PRO A 274 -13.42 4.80 7.44
CA PRO A 274 -14.63 4.29 8.09
C PRO A 274 -15.42 3.32 7.21
N PHE A 275 -15.58 3.66 5.93
CA PHE A 275 -16.27 2.80 4.97
C PHE A 275 -15.60 1.42 4.81
N ILE A 276 -14.26 1.40 4.66
CA ILE A 276 -13.52 0.13 4.56
C ILE A 276 -13.52 -0.62 5.89
N SER A 277 -13.49 0.11 7.03
CA SER A 277 -13.61 -0.52 8.36
C SER A 277 -14.91 -1.30 8.49
N ASP A 278 -16.03 -0.67 8.13
CA ASP A 278 -17.36 -1.29 8.17
C ASP A 278 -17.44 -2.48 7.20
N TYR A 279 -16.95 -2.31 5.97
CA TYR A 279 -16.92 -3.36 4.95
C TYR A 279 -16.08 -4.57 5.39
N ALA A 280 -14.92 -4.33 5.99
CA ALA A 280 -14.03 -5.37 6.50
C ALA A 280 -14.48 -5.95 7.86
N GLY A 281 -15.49 -5.38 8.52
CA GLY A 281 -15.91 -5.77 9.86
C GLY A 281 -14.84 -5.49 10.92
N THR A 282 -14.11 -4.38 10.80
CA THR A 282 -13.02 -3.96 11.69
C THR A 282 -13.31 -2.59 12.29
N LYS A 283 -12.50 -2.15 13.26
CA LYS A 283 -12.57 -0.79 13.80
C LYS A 283 -11.56 0.13 13.13
N LEU A 284 -11.90 1.41 13.04
CA LEU A 284 -10.96 2.42 12.58
C LEU A 284 -9.70 2.41 13.46
N GLY A 285 -8.54 2.30 12.84
CA GLY A 285 -7.24 2.22 13.51
C GLY A 285 -6.69 0.81 13.70
N ASP A 286 -7.50 -0.25 13.50
CA ASP A 286 -7.05 -1.64 13.64
C ASP A 286 -5.91 -1.99 12.69
N LEU A 287 -4.96 -2.81 13.20
CA LEU A 287 -3.96 -3.49 12.39
C LEU A 287 -4.54 -4.82 11.93
N VAL A 288 -4.89 -4.93 10.67
CA VAL A 288 -5.70 -6.04 10.14
C VAL A 288 -4.84 -7.06 9.39
N VAL A 289 -5.06 -8.32 9.73
CA VAL A 289 -4.61 -9.49 8.97
C VAL A 289 -5.84 -10.25 8.52
N ARG A 290 -6.09 -10.35 7.22
CA ARG A 290 -7.26 -11.07 6.68
C ARG A 290 -6.81 -12.06 5.62
N LEU A 291 -7.00 -13.34 5.88
CA LEU A 291 -6.77 -14.40 4.91
C LEU A 291 -8.07 -14.69 4.15
N ALA A 292 -8.02 -14.65 2.81
CA ALA A 292 -9.16 -14.89 1.93
C ALA A 292 -8.88 -16.03 0.94
#